data_58e53726bcfac5e96ee8bc5760ecf2a7
#
_entry.id   58e53726bcfac5e96ee8bc5760ecf2a7
#
_cell.length_a   1.000
_cell.length_b   1.000
_cell.length_c   1.000
_cell.angle_alpha   90.00
_cell.angle_beta   90.00
_cell.angle_gamma   90.00
#
_symmetry.space_group_name_H-M   'P 1'
#
loop_
_entity.id
_entity.type
_entity.pdbx_description
1 polymer ?
#
loop_
_entity_poly.entity_id
_entity_poly.type
_entity_poly.pdbx_seq_one_letter_code
_entity_poly.pdbx_strand_id
1 'polypeptide(L)'
;MTVNLLCTRRTPLEIARDLASEFARTAVDRDASGGTPKAERDKLRSSGLLSLSIPGQFGGLDANWSETFEVVREFARVDSSIAHVFGFHHLMLATVRLFATPAQWQTWFSLTASNNWFWGNTLNPLDTRTVVKRHTGWREFSGQKNFCSGANDSEMLIASAIDESAGGKLLIAAIPSARSGIILHNDWNNMGQRQTDSGSVTFKRVRVEESDLLLDPGPLSTPFACLRPLIAQLHFANIFLGIAEGAFEEARQYTLEEARPWFRSSASHTTQDPYILSHYGDFWVALQSTRLLVERAGEVLDAAWAKGSALTSEERGTAAIAIATAKVAASRNGLELCSKVFEVTGARATNASVALDRHWRNLRTQSLHDPLDYKLHELGEWALNGTPPIPTFYS
;
A
#
# COMPACT_ATOMS: atom_id res chain seq x y z
N MET A 1 27.92 29.31 30.23
CA MET A 1 27.07 28.11 30.17
C MET A 1 26.27 28.16 28.87
N THR A 2 26.78 27.50 27.86
CA THR A 2 26.12 27.43 26.54
C THR A 2 25.17 26.22 26.59
N VAL A 3 23.87 26.48 26.69
CA VAL A 3 22.86 25.42 26.60
C VAL A 3 22.79 25.00 25.13
N ASN A 4 23.40 23.87 24.81
CA ASN A 4 23.22 23.18 23.52
C ASN A 4 21.79 22.68 23.46
N LEU A 5 20.87 23.47 22.88
CA LEU A 5 19.56 23.00 22.41
C LEU A 5 19.84 22.03 21.26
N LEU A 6 20.05 20.77 21.57
CA LEU A 6 19.89 19.67 20.64
C LEU A 6 18.43 19.70 20.19
N CYS A 7 18.17 20.38 19.08
CA CYS A 7 16.91 20.26 18.37
C CYS A 7 16.85 18.80 17.89
N THR A 8 16.24 17.91 18.65
CA THR A 8 16.03 16.51 18.30
C THR A 8 15.18 16.52 17.04
N ARG A 9 15.80 16.17 15.91
CA ARG A 9 15.12 16.05 14.62
C ARG A 9 14.03 14.97 14.78
N ARG A 10 12.78 15.33 14.56
CA ARG A 10 11.65 14.39 14.67
C ARG A 10 11.87 13.18 13.76
N THR A 11 11.55 12.02 14.26
CA THR A 11 11.61 10.78 13.47
C THR A 11 10.47 10.75 12.43
N PRO A 12 10.64 10.03 11.32
CA PRO A 12 9.56 9.84 10.33
C PRO A 12 8.25 9.32 10.95
N LEU A 13 8.34 8.42 11.91
CA LEU A 13 7.16 7.87 12.60
C LEU A 13 6.45 8.92 13.48
N GLU A 14 7.18 9.80 14.16
CA GLU A 14 6.57 10.91 14.91
C GLU A 14 5.84 11.88 13.99
N ILE A 15 6.42 12.19 12.82
CA ILE A 15 5.77 13.02 11.80
C ILE A 15 4.50 12.32 11.28
N ALA A 16 4.58 11.02 11.04
CA ALA A 16 3.44 10.23 10.57
C ALA A 16 2.29 10.19 11.59
N ARG A 17 2.58 10.05 12.88
CA ARG A 17 1.58 10.06 13.95
C ARG A 17 0.84 11.38 14.05
N ASP A 18 1.55 12.50 13.92
CA ASP A 18 0.91 13.82 13.93
C ASP A 18 0.00 14.00 12.72
N LEU A 19 0.47 13.61 11.52
CA LEU A 19 -0.36 13.65 10.32
C LEU A 19 -1.56 12.70 10.43
N ALA A 20 -1.38 11.48 10.94
CA ALA A 20 -2.46 10.54 11.18
C ALA A 20 -3.52 11.13 12.12
N SER A 21 -3.10 11.76 13.22
CA SER A 21 -4.00 12.45 14.14
C SER A 21 -4.78 13.58 13.48
N GLU A 22 -4.17 14.27 12.53
CA GLU A 22 -4.84 15.31 11.73
C GLU A 22 -5.82 14.70 10.73
N PHE A 23 -5.40 13.65 10.00
CA PHE A 23 -6.22 12.97 9.00
C PHE A 23 -7.45 12.29 9.62
N ALA A 24 -7.33 11.78 10.85
CA ALA A 24 -8.44 11.17 11.59
C ALA A 24 -9.64 12.11 11.74
N ARG A 25 -9.42 13.42 11.87
CA ARG A 25 -10.48 14.41 12.10
C ARG A 25 -11.47 14.53 10.94
N THR A 26 -11.06 14.18 9.74
CA THR A 26 -11.86 14.30 8.51
C THR A 26 -12.04 12.97 7.77
N ALA A 27 -11.50 11.87 8.30
CA ALA A 27 -11.47 10.57 7.62
C ALA A 27 -12.88 10.04 7.28
N VAL A 28 -13.85 10.19 8.19
CA VAL A 28 -15.25 9.79 7.98
C VAL A 28 -15.90 10.60 6.86
N ASP A 29 -15.77 11.91 6.88
CA ASP A 29 -16.35 12.79 5.86
C ASP A 29 -15.72 12.56 4.50
N ARG A 30 -14.41 12.30 4.47
CA ARG A 30 -13.67 12.00 3.24
C ARG A 30 -14.03 10.61 2.68
N ASP A 31 -14.20 9.60 3.54
CA ASP A 31 -14.70 8.29 3.10
C ASP A 31 -16.11 8.41 2.50
N ALA A 32 -16.99 9.19 3.11
CA ALA A 32 -18.33 9.44 2.58
C ALA A 32 -18.31 10.18 1.23
N SER A 33 -17.44 11.17 1.08
CA SER A 33 -17.36 12.01 -0.12
C SER A 33 -16.66 11.33 -1.30
N GLY A 34 -15.60 10.54 -1.03
CA GLY A 34 -14.71 10.00 -2.07
C GLY A 34 -13.86 11.09 -2.74
N GLY A 35 -13.39 10.81 -3.97
CA GLY A 35 -12.58 11.76 -4.76
C GLY A 35 -11.10 11.79 -4.35
N THR A 36 -10.38 12.81 -4.80
CA THR A 36 -8.94 13.00 -4.55
C THR A 36 -8.69 13.67 -3.21
N PRO A 37 -7.91 13.08 -2.30
CA PRO A 37 -7.56 13.68 -1.00
C PRO A 37 -6.41 14.71 -1.16
N LYS A 38 -6.67 15.78 -1.92
CA LYS A 38 -5.64 16.77 -2.31
C LYS A 38 -4.96 17.42 -1.12
N ALA A 39 -5.75 17.84 -0.13
CA ALA A 39 -5.20 18.54 1.05
C ALA A 39 -4.26 17.62 1.86
N GLU A 40 -4.63 16.36 2.04
CA GLU A 40 -3.82 15.38 2.75
C GLU A 40 -2.54 15.05 1.98
N ARG A 41 -2.63 14.92 0.65
CA ARG A 41 -1.46 14.70 -0.21
C ARG A 41 -0.50 15.88 -0.20
N ASP A 42 -0.99 17.12 -0.14
CA ASP A 42 -0.14 18.32 -0.02
C ASP A 42 0.58 18.35 1.34
N LYS A 43 -0.05 17.87 2.41
CA LYS A 43 0.61 17.69 3.71
C LYS A 43 1.68 16.61 3.65
N LEU A 44 1.43 15.49 2.95
CA LEU A 44 2.47 14.48 2.71
C LEU A 44 3.66 15.06 1.94
N ARG A 45 3.43 15.89 0.89
CA ARG A 45 4.50 16.58 0.16
C ARG A 45 5.32 17.48 1.09
N SER A 46 4.67 18.26 1.94
CA SER A 46 5.34 19.20 2.84
C SER A 46 6.02 18.53 4.04
N SER A 47 5.67 17.29 4.37
CA SER A 47 6.22 16.56 5.52
C SER A 47 7.63 16.00 5.30
N GLY A 48 8.07 15.85 4.05
CA GLY A 48 9.30 15.15 3.67
C GLY A 48 9.16 13.63 3.61
N LEU A 49 8.00 13.05 3.99
CA LEU A 49 7.81 11.59 4.00
C LEU A 49 7.79 10.97 2.60
N LEU A 50 7.57 11.74 1.53
CA LEU A 50 7.66 11.22 0.16
C LEU A 50 9.09 10.81 -0.24
N SER A 51 10.11 11.26 0.50
CA SER A 51 11.49 10.82 0.30
C SER A 51 11.94 9.73 1.28
N LEU A 52 11.02 9.12 2.05
CA LEU A 52 11.31 8.19 3.14
C LEU A 52 12.20 7.02 2.70
N SER A 53 11.84 6.30 1.63
CA SER A 53 12.58 5.15 1.10
C SER A 53 13.71 5.50 0.12
N ILE A 54 13.96 6.79 -0.13
CA ILE A 54 15.06 7.26 -0.98
C ILE A 54 16.34 7.29 -0.17
N PRO A 55 17.47 6.73 -0.66
CA PRO A 55 18.76 6.81 0.03
C PRO A 55 19.22 8.25 0.28
N GLY A 56 19.88 8.47 1.43
CA GLY A 56 20.34 9.80 1.87
C GLY A 56 21.23 10.52 0.86
N GLN A 57 22.08 9.80 0.13
CA GLN A 57 22.92 10.37 -0.94
C GLN A 57 22.14 10.99 -2.10
N PHE A 58 20.83 10.68 -2.25
CA PHE A 58 19.93 11.27 -3.24
C PHE A 58 18.92 12.24 -2.62
N GLY A 59 19.16 12.67 -1.36
CA GLY A 59 18.32 13.62 -0.65
C GLY A 59 17.14 13.00 0.10
N GLY A 60 17.11 11.69 0.28
CA GLY A 60 16.07 10.97 1.01
C GLY A 60 16.37 10.78 2.50
N LEU A 61 15.51 10.01 3.17
CA LEU A 61 15.58 9.71 4.60
C LEU A 61 16.20 8.34 4.91
N ASP A 62 16.51 7.55 3.88
CA ASP A 62 17.23 6.27 3.97
C ASP A 62 16.54 5.19 4.82
N ALA A 63 15.20 5.28 4.93
CA ALA A 63 14.42 4.30 5.68
C ALA A 63 14.36 2.94 4.95
N ASN A 64 14.45 1.87 5.70
CA ASN A 64 14.22 0.51 5.21
C ASN A 64 12.72 0.23 4.98
N TRP A 65 12.37 -0.96 4.51
CA TRP A 65 10.97 -1.32 4.22
C TRP A 65 10.15 -1.49 5.48
N SER A 66 10.72 -2.02 6.57
CA SER A 66 10.03 -2.14 7.86
C SER A 66 9.62 -0.76 8.38
N GLU A 67 10.53 0.22 8.38
CA GLU A 67 10.24 1.61 8.79
C GLU A 67 9.23 2.29 7.85
N THR A 68 9.37 2.10 6.54
CA THR A 68 8.44 2.64 5.55
C THR A 68 7.01 2.09 5.76
N PHE A 69 6.89 0.79 6.02
CA PHE A 69 5.58 0.17 6.24
C PHE A 69 5.02 0.42 7.64
N GLU A 70 5.83 0.74 8.63
CA GLU A 70 5.34 1.23 9.91
C GLU A 70 4.59 2.57 9.73
N VAL A 71 5.12 3.48 8.89
CA VAL A 71 4.42 4.72 8.53
C VAL A 71 3.12 4.45 7.75
N VAL A 72 3.14 3.50 6.80
CA VAL A 72 1.92 3.07 6.08
C VAL A 72 0.86 2.55 7.06
N ARG A 73 1.26 1.71 8.02
CA ARG A 73 0.37 1.14 9.03
C ARG A 73 -0.21 2.21 9.93
N GLU A 74 0.59 3.20 10.35
CA GLU A 74 0.12 4.33 11.17
C GLU A 74 -0.97 5.12 10.45
N PHE A 75 -0.81 5.43 9.15
CA PHE A 75 -1.88 6.06 8.37
C PHE A 75 -3.09 5.14 8.20
N ALA A 76 -2.89 3.83 7.98
CA ALA A 76 -3.98 2.88 7.74
C ALA A 76 -4.91 2.71 8.95
N ARG A 77 -4.44 2.99 10.16
CA ARG A 77 -5.27 2.97 11.39
C ARG A 77 -6.39 3.98 11.35
N VAL A 78 -6.20 5.10 10.67
CA VAL A 78 -7.17 6.20 10.61
C VAL A 78 -7.75 6.40 9.22
N ASP A 79 -6.92 6.24 8.18
CA ASP A 79 -7.30 6.44 6.78
C ASP A 79 -6.49 5.53 5.85
N SER A 80 -7.08 4.39 5.53
CA SER A 80 -6.42 3.41 4.67
C SER A 80 -6.30 3.83 3.20
N SER A 81 -7.11 4.78 2.73
CA SER A 81 -6.96 5.33 1.37
C SER A 81 -5.68 6.15 1.25
N ILE A 82 -5.41 7.01 2.23
CA ILE A 82 -4.14 7.77 2.29
C ILE A 82 -2.95 6.83 2.46
N ALA A 83 -3.06 5.82 3.35
CA ALA A 83 -2.04 4.80 3.52
C ALA A 83 -1.72 4.08 2.20
N HIS A 84 -2.75 3.77 1.41
CA HIS A 84 -2.58 3.10 0.12
C HIS A 84 -1.83 3.96 -0.89
N VAL A 85 -2.24 5.20 -1.11
CA VAL A 85 -1.57 6.07 -2.09
C VAL A 85 -0.15 6.43 -1.66
N PHE A 86 0.08 6.62 -0.35
CA PHE A 86 1.41 6.84 0.22
C PHE A 86 2.33 5.63 0.00
N GLY A 87 1.88 4.43 0.35
CA GLY A 87 2.70 3.23 0.17
C GLY A 87 2.90 2.87 -1.31
N PHE A 88 1.92 3.15 -2.18
CA PHE A 88 2.07 2.98 -3.63
C PHE A 88 3.07 3.97 -4.22
N HIS A 89 3.17 5.19 -3.71
CA HIS A 89 4.26 6.10 -4.09
C HIS A 89 5.63 5.43 -3.86
N HIS A 90 5.89 4.85 -2.70
CA HIS A 90 7.14 4.15 -2.40
C HIS A 90 7.31 2.86 -3.23
N LEU A 91 6.21 2.16 -3.56
CA LEU A 91 6.24 1.03 -4.49
C LEU A 91 6.63 1.46 -5.91
N MET A 92 6.21 2.65 -6.37
CA MET A 92 6.62 3.17 -7.68
C MET A 92 8.11 3.54 -7.67
N LEU A 93 8.61 4.12 -6.59
CA LEU A 93 10.07 4.35 -6.41
C LEU A 93 10.84 3.02 -6.41
N ALA A 94 10.35 2.00 -5.71
CA ALA A 94 10.93 0.67 -5.77
C ALA A 94 10.90 0.08 -7.20
N THR A 95 9.83 0.33 -7.94
CA THR A 95 9.69 -0.17 -9.33
C THR A 95 10.81 0.39 -10.23
N VAL A 96 11.09 1.69 -10.15
CA VAL A 96 12.21 2.26 -10.93
C VAL A 96 13.57 1.73 -10.45
N ARG A 97 13.76 1.56 -9.13
CA ARG A 97 15.01 0.99 -8.59
C ARG A 97 15.27 -0.44 -9.07
N LEU A 98 14.21 -1.22 -9.19
CA LEU A 98 14.27 -2.65 -9.50
C LEU A 98 14.32 -2.95 -11.01
N PHE A 99 13.80 -2.05 -11.86
CA PHE A 99 13.62 -2.32 -13.29
C PHE A 99 14.44 -1.41 -14.21
N ALA A 100 15.00 -0.31 -13.69
CA ALA A 100 15.72 0.69 -14.46
C ALA A 100 17.23 0.61 -14.25
N THR A 101 17.97 1.20 -15.17
CA THR A 101 19.44 1.39 -15.03
C THR A 101 19.76 2.28 -13.82
N PRO A 102 21.00 2.15 -13.26
CA PRO A 102 21.44 3.04 -12.19
C PRO A 102 21.32 4.53 -12.53
N ALA A 103 21.66 4.94 -13.74
CA ALA A 103 21.57 6.34 -14.19
C ALA A 103 20.12 6.86 -14.15
N GLN A 104 19.15 6.03 -14.56
CA GLN A 104 17.73 6.40 -14.57
C GLN A 104 17.20 6.56 -13.15
N TRP A 105 17.28 5.50 -12.30
CA TRP A 105 16.65 5.56 -10.99
C TRP A 105 17.33 6.57 -10.04
N GLN A 106 18.65 6.79 -10.13
CA GLN A 106 19.35 7.81 -9.36
C GLN A 106 18.85 9.21 -9.70
N THR A 107 18.64 9.49 -10.99
CA THR A 107 18.07 10.76 -11.45
C THR A 107 16.66 10.96 -10.90
N TRP A 108 15.78 9.98 -11.00
CA TRP A 108 14.40 10.09 -10.50
C TRP A 108 14.34 10.21 -8.98
N PHE A 109 15.21 9.53 -8.24
CA PHE A 109 15.29 9.67 -6.79
C PHE A 109 15.66 11.09 -6.38
N SER A 110 16.73 11.64 -6.99
CA SER A 110 17.16 13.01 -6.71
C SER A 110 16.08 14.04 -7.06
N LEU A 111 15.41 13.89 -8.21
CA LEU A 111 14.33 14.79 -8.62
C LEU A 111 13.09 14.64 -7.70
N THR A 112 12.76 13.44 -7.27
CA THR A 112 11.64 13.20 -6.35
C THR A 112 11.90 13.87 -5.01
N ALA A 113 13.10 13.68 -4.44
CA ALA A 113 13.45 14.27 -3.15
C ALA A 113 13.51 15.80 -3.21
N SER A 114 14.08 16.37 -4.28
CA SER A 114 14.25 17.84 -4.41
C SER A 114 12.95 18.57 -4.71
N ASN A 115 11.98 17.92 -5.36
CA ASN A 115 10.73 18.56 -5.80
C ASN A 115 9.49 18.03 -5.06
N ASN A 116 9.63 17.10 -4.11
CA ASN A 116 8.54 16.44 -3.41
C ASN A 116 7.51 15.81 -4.37
N TRP A 117 7.98 15.14 -5.43
CA TRP A 117 7.13 14.51 -6.40
C TRP A 117 6.33 13.35 -5.81
N PHE A 118 5.06 13.29 -6.15
CA PHE A 118 4.22 12.13 -5.88
C PHE A 118 4.16 11.21 -7.10
N TRP A 119 4.31 9.90 -6.88
CA TRP A 119 4.27 8.90 -7.96
C TRP A 119 2.94 8.15 -7.94
N GLY A 120 2.26 8.14 -9.08
CA GLY A 120 1.03 7.38 -9.30
C GLY A 120 1.27 6.09 -10.09
N ASN A 121 0.33 5.17 -9.97
CA ASN A 121 0.37 3.87 -10.62
C ASN A 121 -0.58 3.80 -11.80
N THR A 122 -0.07 3.41 -12.98
CA THR A 122 -0.87 2.93 -14.12
C THR A 122 -0.32 1.60 -14.65
N LEU A 123 0.46 0.91 -13.80
CA LEU A 123 0.94 -0.44 -14.05
C LEU A 123 -0.11 -1.46 -13.59
N ASN A 124 -0.86 -1.99 -14.53
CA ASN A 124 -1.75 -3.13 -14.33
C ASN A 124 -1.42 -4.17 -15.40
N PRO A 125 -0.68 -5.24 -15.06
CA PRO A 125 -0.23 -6.23 -16.05
C PRO A 125 -1.36 -7.07 -16.64
N LEU A 126 -2.50 -7.20 -15.94
CA LEU A 126 -3.67 -7.93 -16.43
C LEU A 126 -4.56 -7.08 -17.34
N ASP A 127 -4.42 -5.77 -17.32
CA ASP A 127 -5.15 -4.88 -18.22
C ASP A 127 -4.33 -4.66 -19.51
N THR A 128 -4.65 -5.41 -20.54
CA THR A 128 -3.92 -5.45 -21.82
C THR A 128 -4.43 -4.43 -22.85
N ARG A 129 -5.39 -3.57 -22.49
CA ARG A 129 -6.03 -2.61 -23.42
C ARG A 129 -5.14 -1.46 -23.87
N THR A 130 -4.01 -1.21 -23.18
CA THR A 130 -3.02 -0.23 -23.64
C THR A 130 -1.95 -0.95 -24.43
N VAL A 131 -1.78 -0.52 -25.69
CA VAL A 131 -0.87 -1.14 -26.65
C VAL A 131 0.25 -0.19 -27.06
N VAL A 132 1.35 -0.78 -27.53
CA VAL A 132 2.53 -0.07 -28.02
C VAL A 132 2.53 -0.01 -29.53
N LYS A 133 2.78 1.18 -30.10
CA LYS A 133 3.24 1.31 -31.48
C LYS A 133 4.71 1.77 -31.47
N ARG A 134 5.55 1.06 -32.20
CA ARG A 134 6.99 1.38 -32.32
C ARG A 134 7.25 2.47 -33.36
N HIS A 135 8.12 3.41 -32.97
CA HIS A 135 8.68 4.42 -33.84
C HIS A 135 10.20 4.43 -33.72
N THR A 136 10.90 5.11 -34.63
CA THR A 136 12.36 5.24 -34.54
C THR A 136 12.74 6.09 -33.32
N GLY A 137 13.40 5.49 -32.32
CA GLY A 137 13.89 6.15 -31.11
C GLY A 137 12.85 6.41 -30.02
N TRP A 138 11.56 6.01 -30.18
CA TRP A 138 10.51 6.17 -29.19
C TRP A 138 9.38 5.16 -29.37
N ARG A 139 8.47 5.13 -28.37
CA ARG A 139 7.25 4.29 -28.39
C ARG A 139 6.02 5.18 -28.24
N GLU A 140 4.90 4.76 -28.84
CA GLU A 140 3.59 5.36 -28.63
C GLU A 140 2.74 4.42 -27.77
N PHE A 141 2.25 4.91 -26.62
CA PHE A 141 1.28 4.18 -25.81
C PHE A 141 -0.12 4.68 -26.12
N SER A 142 -1.03 3.78 -26.45
CA SER A 142 -2.43 4.09 -26.77
C SER A 142 -3.38 3.08 -26.13
N GLY A 143 -4.43 3.56 -25.47
CA GLY A 143 -5.45 2.72 -24.84
C GLY A 143 -5.90 3.23 -23.50
N GLN A 144 -6.34 2.33 -22.61
CA GLN A 144 -6.88 2.67 -21.31
C GLN A 144 -6.36 1.70 -20.24
N LYS A 145 -6.17 2.19 -19.02
CA LYS A 145 -5.87 1.42 -17.82
C LYS A 145 -6.90 1.71 -16.74
N ASN A 146 -7.24 0.70 -15.94
CA ASN A 146 -8.05 0.82 -14.73
C ASN A 146 -7.21 0.49 -13.51
N PHE A 147 -7.74 0.82 -12.32
CA PHE A 147 -7.07 0.68 -11.03
C PHE A 147 -5.77 1.46 -10.94
N CYS A 148 -5.82 2.71 -11.43
CA CYS A 148 -4.68 3.63 -11.52
C CYS A 148 -4.48 4.41 -10.21
N SER A 149 -4.16 3.69 -9.13
CA SER A 149 -4.06 4.26 -7.78
C SER A 149 -3.11 5.45 -7.72
N GLY A 150 -3.60 6.56 -7.15
CA GLY A 150 -2.83 7.79 -6.95
C GLY A 150 -2.43 8.51 -8.23
N ALA A 151 -2.99 8.13 -9.40
CA ALA A 151 -2.65 8.76 -10.67
C ALA A 151 -3.07 10.24 -10.75
N ASN A 152 -4.28 10.57 -10.24
CA ASN A 152 -4.67 11.95 -10.06
C ASN A 152 -3.72 12.63 -9.07
N ASP A 153 -3.43 13.91 -9.28
CA ASP A 153 -2.55 14.69 -8.41
C ASP A 153 -1.15 14.04 -8.21
N SER A 154 -0.61 13.37 -9.22
CA SER A 154 0.78 12.87 -9.23
C SER A 154 1.62 13.63 -10.25
N GLU A 155 2.93 13.75 -10.00
CA GLU A 155 3.89 14.34 -10.93
C GLU A 155 4.43 13.27 -11.91
N MET A 156 4.57 12.02 -11.44
CA MET A 156 5.11 10.92 -12.24
C MET A 156 4.16 9.71 -12.20
N LEU A 157 4.14 8.95 -13.29
CA LEU A 157 3.41 7.71 -13.43
C LEU A 157 4.34 6.56 -13.79
N ILE A 158 4.14 5.41 -13.17
CA ILE A 158 4.61 4.14 -13.73
C ILE A 158 3.52 3.61 -14.65
N ALA A 159 3.78 3.67 -15.96
CA ALA A 159 2.86 3.25 -17.01
C ALA A 159 3.24 1.89 -17.59
N SER A 160 2.24 1.14 -18.08
CA SER A 160 2.49 -0.12 -18.79
C SER A 160 1.65 -0.25 -20.05
N ALA A 161 2.21 -0.91 -21.06
CA ALA A 161 1.53 -1.21 -22.31
C ALA A 161 2.03 -2.54 -22.89
N ILE A 162 1.22 -3.19 -23.74
CA ILE A 162 1.55 -4.45 -24.39
C ILE A 162 2.16 -4.18 -25.76
N ASP A 163 3.36 -4.70 -25.99
CA ASP A 163 4.02 -4.67 -27.30
C ASP A 163 3.68 -5.96 -28.07
N GLU A 164 2.62 -5.89 -28.87
CA GLU A 164 2.15 -7.01 -29.68
C GLU A 164 3.21 -7.42 -30.73
N SER A 165 4.00 -6.47 -31.25
CA SER A 165 5.07 -6.75 -32.21
C SER A 165 6.24 -7.52 -31.61
N ALA A 166 6.31 -7.59 -30.26
CA ALA A 166 7.28 -8.38 -29.50
C ALA A 166 6.62 -9.59 -28.80
N GLY A 167 5.59 -10.16 -29.39
CA GLY A 167 4.90 -11.34 -28.85
C GLY A 167 4.09 -11.06 -27.59
N GLY A 168 3.57 -9.87 -27.43
CA GLY A 168 2.77 -9.49 -26.26
C GLY A 168 3.60 -9.13 -25.02
N LYS A 169 4.85 -8.72 -25.21
CA LYS A 169 5.72 -8.32 -24.08
C LYS A 169 5.18 -7.08 -23.40
N LEU A 170 5.11 -7.14 -22.05
CA LEU A 170 4.76 -5.97 -21.23
C LEU A 170 5.95 -4.99 -21.22
N LEU A 171 5.73 -3.76 -21.68
CA LEU A 171 6.65 -2.65 -21.51
C LEU A 171 6.20 -1.79 -20.33
N ILE A 172 7.16 -1.34 -19.52
CA ILE A 172 6.93 -0.46 -18.38
C ILE A 172 7.78 0.80 -18.56
N ALA A 173 7.19 1.95 -18.26
CA ALA A 173 7.83 3.25 -18.40
C ALA A 173 7.55 4.13 -17.18
N ALA A 174 8.50 5.00 -16.85
CA ALA A 174 8.33 6.09 -15.88
C ALA A 174 8.15 7.40 -16.66
N ILE A 175 6.97 8.02 -16.59
CA ILE A 175 6.61 9.18 -17.40
C ILE A 175 5.96 10.29 -16.57
N PRO A 176 6.17 11.59 -16.89
CA PRO A 176 5.42 12.67 -16.27
C PRO A 176 3.91 12.54 -16.49
N SER A 177 3.11 12.73 -15.46
CA SER A 177 1.64 12.66 -15.55
C SER A 177 1.04 13.73 -16.43
N ALA A 178 1.71 14.89 -16.54
CA ALA A 178 1.33 16.01 -17.40
C ALA A 178 1.70 15.81 -18.90
N ARG A 179 2.24 14.65 -19.29
CA ARG A 179 2.62 14.39 -20.68
C ARG A 179 1.41 14.44 -21.58
N SER A 180 1.54 15.10 -22.74
CA SER A 180 0.47 15.24 -23.72
C SER A 180 -0.12 13.88 -24.12
N GLY A 181 -1.44 13.78 -24.12
CA GLY A 181 -2.18 12.56 -24.45
C GLY A 181 -2.55 11.72 -23.23
N ILE A 182 -2.08 12.02 -22.02
CA ILE A 182 -2.55 11.37 -20.79
C ILE A 182 -3.81 12.08 -20.31
N ILE A 183 -4.87 11.32 -20.08
CA ILE A 183 -6.16 11.81 -19.56
C ILE A 183 -6.47 11.02 -18.30
N LEU A 184 -6.44 11.71 -17.16
CA LEU A 184 -6.79 11.17 -15.86
C LEU A 184 -8.30 11.33 -15.66
N HIS A 185 -8.99 10.25 -15.29
CA HIS A 185 -10.44 10.28 -15.04
C HIS A 185 -10.70 10.23 -13.53
N ASN A 186 -11.66 11.02 -13.08
CA ASN A 186 -12.12 10.99 -11.69
C ASN A 186 -13.37 10.11 -11.60
N ASP A 187 -13.21 8.82 -11.91
CA ASP A 187 -14.28 7.84 -12.04
C ASP A 187 -14.21 6.69 -11.01
N TRP A 188 -13.36 6.82 -9.99
CA TRP A 188 -13.27 5.85 -8.90
C TRP A 188 -14.46 5.97 -7.95
N ASN A 189 -15.30 4.93 -7.86
CA ASN A 189 -16.49 4.93 -7.03
C ASN A 189 -16.79 3.53 -6.45
N ASN A 190 -15.85 3.01 -5.67
CA ASN A 190 -16.00 1.71 -5.01
C ASN A 190 -16.60 1.86 -3.61
N MET A 191 -17.06 0.74 -3.03
CA MET A 191 -17.66 0.73 -1.69
C MET A 191 -16.70 1.11 -0.57
N GLY A 192 -15.39 0.90 -0.77
CA GLY A 192 -14.32 1.25 0.15
C GLY A 192 -13.09 1.74 -0.60
N GLN A 193 -12.06 2.15 0.14
CA GLN A 193 -10.85 2.76 -0.45
C GLN A 193 -11.20 3.96 -1.34
N ARG A 194 -12.14 4.77 -0.89
CA ARG A 194 -12.86 5.75 -1.72
C ARG A 194 -12.00 6.92 -2.18
N GLN A 195 -10.85 7.15 -1.53
CA GLN A 195 -9.91 8.24 -1.85
C GLN A 195 -8.55 7.73 -2.35
N THR A 196 -8.49 6.54 -2.97
CA THR A 196 -7.24 6.02 -3.56
C THR A 196 -6.98 6.50 -4.98
N ASP A 197 -7.89 7.27 -5.57
CA ASP A 197 -7.81 7.70 -6.99
C ASP A 197 -7.52 6.52 -7.95
N SER A 198 -8.11 5.35 -7.66
CA SER A 198 -7.86 4.13 -8.44
C SER A 198 -8.73 4.04 -9.70
N GLY A 199 -9.13 5.17 -10.24
CA GLY A 199 -9.93 5.29 -11.45
C GLY A 199 -9.19 4.90 -12.73
N SER A 200 -9.73 5.32 -13.86
CA SER A 200 -9.17 5.02 -15.18
C SER A 200 -8.24 6.13 -15.69
N VAL A 201 -7.29 5.72 -16.53
CA VAL A 201 -6.39 6.62 -17.26
C VAL A 201 -6.41 6.24 -18.74
N THR A 202 -6.63 7.23 -19.61
CA THR A 202 -6.55 7.06 -21.08
C THR A 202 -5.22 7.58 -21.59
N PHE A 203 -4.54 6.76 -22.38
CA PHE A 203 -3.36 7.11 -23.15
C PHE A 203 -3.78 7.35 -24.61
N LYS A 204 -3.77 8.61 -25.05
CA LYS A 204 -4.13 8.99 -26.41
C LYS A 204 -2.86 9.34 -27.21
N ARG A 205 -2.26 8.32 -27.82
CA ARG A 205 -0.99 8.43 -28.58
C ARG A 205 0.13 9.11 -27.77
N VAL A 206 0.32 8.63 -26.56
CA VAL A 206 1.32 9.18 -25.63
C VAL A 206 2.71 8.80 -26.11
N ARG A 207 3.56 9.79 -26.33
CA ARG A 207 4.97 9.59 -26.67
C ARG A 207 5.76 9.14 -25.44
N VAL A 208 6.46 8.03 -25.54
CA VAL A 208 7.34 7.44 -24.52
C VAL A 208 8.73 7.32 -25.11
N GLU A 209 9.69 8.02 -24.54
CA GLU A 209 11.09 8.00 -25.02
C GLU A 209 11.77 6.68 -24.60
N GLU A 210 12.83 6.30 -25.30
CA GLU A 210 13.63 5.12 -24.89
C GLU A 210 14.17 5.29 -23.45
N SER A 211 14.51 6.52 -23.05
CA SER A 211 14.99 6.85 -21.71
C SER A 211 13.91 6.74 -20.62
N ASP A 212 12.62 6.69 -20.98
CA ASP A 212 11.53 6.49 -20.03
C ASP A 212 11.31 4.99 -19.72
N LEU A 213 11.75 4.10 -20.63
CA LEU A 213 11.51 2.67 -20.53
C LEU A 213 12.38 2.00 -19.46
N LEU A 214 11.78 1.12 -18.66
CA LEU A 214 12.43 0.36 -17.60
C LEU A 214 12.82 -1.03 -18.15
N LEU A 215 13.97 -1.11 -18.83
CA LEU A 215 14.38 -2.30 -19.61
C LEU A 215 15.61 -3.02 -19.05
N ASP A 216 16.37 -2.38 -18.15
CA ASP A 216 17.62 -2.92 -17.64
C ASP A 216 17.72 -2.73 -16.10
N PRO A 217 17.60 -3.81 -15.34
CA PRO A 217 17.47 -5.22 -15.74
C PRO A 217 16.10 -5.58 -16.32
N GLY A 218 15.08 -4.72 -16.16
CA GLY A 218 13.72 -4.93 -16.63
C GLY A 218 12.84 -5.74 -15.65
N PRO A 219 11.53 -5.82 -15.96
CA PRO A 219 10.57 -6.43 -15.05
C PRO A 219 10.83 -7.93 -14.86
N LEU A 220 10.82 -8.39 -13.60
CA LEU A 220 10.94 -9.80 -13.19
C LEU A 220 12.15 -10.55 -13.77
N SER A 221 13.18 -9.84 -14.20
CA SER A 221 14.34 -10.42 -14.93
C SER A 221 15.40 -11.03 -14.02
N THR A 222 15.45 -10.62 -12.75
CA THR A 222 16.40 -11.09 -11.74
C THR A 222 15.68 -11.37 -10.43
N PRO A 223 16.28 -12.17 -9.49
CA PRO A 223 15.69 -12.36 -8.16
C PRO A 223 15.42 -11.02 -7.44
N PHE A 224 16.31 -10.03 -7.60
CA PHE A 224 16.12 -8.69 -7.02
C PHE A 224 14.95 -7.94 -7.68
N ALA A 225 14.83 -7.96 -8.99
CA ALA A 225 13.68 -7.39 -9.70
C ALA A 225 12.35 -8.06 -9.28
N CYS A 226 12.39 -9.36 -8.94
CA CYS A 226 11.23 -10.10 -8.43
C CYS A 226 10.84 -9.74 -6.98
N LEU A 227 11.50 -8.80 -6.31
CA LEU A 227 11.04 -8.23 -5.04
C LEU A 227 9.87 -7.24 -5.21
N ARG A 228 9.69 -6.65 -6.39
CA ARG A 228 8.62 -5.66 -6.64
C ARG A 228 7.22 -6.17 -6.23
N PRO A 229 6.75 -7.36 -6.68
CA PRO A 229 5.46 -7.87 -6.21
C PRO A 229 5.44 -8.16 -4.71
N LEU A 230 6.54 -8.60 -4.10
CA LEU A 230 6.61 -8.87 -2.67
C LEU A 230 6.46 -7.60 -1.83
N ILE A 231 7.06 -6.49 -2.27
CA ILE A 231 6.88 -5.17 -1.67
C ILE A 231 5.39 -4.78 -1.71
N ALA A 232 4.71 -4.98 -2.86
CA ALA A 232 3.27 -4.71 -2.98
C ALA A 232 2.42 -5.60 -2.05
N GLN A 233 2.76 -6.88 -1.91
CA GLN A 233 2.02 -7.81 -1.04
C GLN A 233 2.20 -7.45 0.44
N LEU A 234 3.41 -7.07 0.86
CA LEU A 234 3.67 -6.65 2.24
C LEU A 234 3.04 -5.28 2.56
N HIS A 235 2.98 -4.37 1.57
CA HIS A 235 2.21 -3.14 1.67
C HIS A 235 0.74 -3.42 2.03
N PHE A 236 0.08 -4.34 1.31
CA PHE A 236 -1.29 -4.73 1.63
C PHE A 236 -1.42 -5.36 3.02
N ALA A 237 -0.48 -6.22 3.43
CA ALA A 237 -0.51 -6.81 4.77
C ALA A 237 -0.45 -5.75 5.88
N ASN A 238 0.38 -4.70 5.71
CA ASN A 238 0.46 -3.58 6.65
C ASN A 238 -0.82 -2.72 6.65
N ILE A 239 -1.43 -2.48 5.49
CA ILE A 239 -2.73 -1.78 5.43
C ILE A 239 -3.81 -2.59 6.15
N PHE A 240 -3.90 -3.90 5.90
CA PHE A 240 -4.94 -4.75 6.53
C PHE A 240 -4.78 -4.80 8.04
N LEU A 241 -3.53 -4.92 8.53
CA LEU A 241 -3.24 -4.84 9.96
C LEU A 241 -3.60 -3.46 10.53
N GLY A 242 -3.21 -2.37 9.87
CA GLY A 242 -3.52 -1.02 10.32
C GLY A 242 -5.03 -0.74 10.36
N ILE A 243 -5.80 -1.18 9.36
CA ILE A 243 -7.27 -1.11 9.37
C ILE A 243 -7.85 -1.86 10.58
N ALA A 244 -7.35 -3.08 10.84
CA ALA A 244 -7.82 -3.89 11.96
C ALA A 244 -7.49 -3.25 13.32
N GLU A 245 -6.28 -2.67 13.46
CA GLU A 245 -5.87 -1.91 14.64
C GLU A 245 -6.76 -0.67 14.85
N GLY A 246 -7.07 0.07 13.78
CA GLY A 246 -7.97 1.22 13.81
C GLY A 246 -9.40 0.82 14.19
N ALA A 247 -9.93 -0.25 13.60
CA ALA A 247 -11.26 -0.77 13.93
C ALA A 247 -11.34 -1.21 15.41
N PHE A 248 -10.30 -1.89 15.90
CA PHE A 248 -10.20 -2.28 17.31
C PHE A 248 -10.23 -1.07 18.25
N GLU A 249 -9.43 -0.05 17.98
CA GLU A 249 -9.33 1.11 18.87
C GLU A 249 -10.62 1.94 18.86
N GLU A 250 -11.24 2.18 17.72
CA GLU A 250 -12.53 2.87 17.64
C GLU A 250 -13.65 2.08 18.32
N ALA A 251 -13.71 0.76 18.09
CA ALA A 251 -14.68 -0.10 18.78
C ALA A 251 -14.45 -0.09 20.30
N ARG A 252 -13.19 -0.11 20.72
CA ARG A 252 -12.82 -0.05 22.15
C ARG A 252 -13.28 1.27 22.78
N GLN A 253 -13.00 2.40 22.14
CA GLN A 253 -13.46 3.70 22.59
C GLN A 253 -14.99 3.75 22.72
N TYR A 254 -15.69 3.31 21.65
CA TYR A 254 -17.16 3.24 21.67
C TYR A 254 -17.70 2.31 22.78
N THR A 255 -17.07 1.17 23.01
CA THR A 255 -17.48 0.23 24.06
C THR A 255 -17.30 0.82 25.46
N LEU A 256 -16.23 1.59 25.67
CA LEU A 256 -15.98 2.25 26.97
C LEU A 256 -16.96 3.39 27.25
N GLU A 257 -17.36 4.16 26.26
CA GLU A 257 -18.10 5.40 26.42
C GLU A 257 -19.60 5.28 26.16
N GLU A 258 -19.99 4.49 25.13
CA GLU A 258 -21.35 4.52 24.58
C GLU A 258 -22.11 3.20 24.72
N ALA A 259 -21.43 2.04 24.73
CA ALA A 259 -22.08 0.74 24.76
C ALA A 259 -22.75 0.47 26.10
N ARG A 260 -23.88 -0.24 26.05
CA ARG A 260 -24.64 -0.62 27.24
C ARG A 260 -24.70 -2.14 27.36
N PRO A 261 -24.64 -2.68 28.59
CA PRO A 261 -24.82 -4.11 28.80
C PRO A 261 -26.17 -4.58 28.25
N TRP A 262 -26.17 -5.80 27.72
CA TRP A 262 -27.43 -6.44 27.32
C TRP A 262 -28.36 -6.57 28.53
N PHE A 263 -29.66 -6.36 28.37
CA PHE A 263 -30.63 -6.33 29.49
C PHE A 263 -30.67 -7.62 30.34
N ARG A 264 -30.16 -8.73 29.81
CA ARG A 264 -30.05 -10.02 30.51
C ARG A 264 -28.66 -10.27 31.09
N SER A 265 -27.71 -9.38 30.85
CA SER A 265 -26.38 -9.47 31.47
C SER A 265 -26.47 -9.20 32.97
N SER A 266 -25.71 -9.94 33.75
CA SER A 266 -25.55 -9.66 35.18
C SER A 266 -24.55 -8.54 35.45
N ALA A 267 -23.82 -8.08 34.41
CA ALA A 267 -22.83 -7.02 34.52
C ALA A 267 -23.49 -5.64 34.61
N SER A 268 -23.01 -4.78 35.52
CA SER A 268 -23.46 -3.39 35.62
C SER A 268 -22.89 -2.48 34.52
N HIS A 269 -21.76 -2.87 33.93
CA HIS A 269 -21.08 -2.15 32.85
C HIS A 269 -20.70 -3.11 31.72
N THR A 270 -20.70 -2.63 30.46
CA THR A 270 -20.31 -3.40 29.29
C THR A 270 -18.90 -3.98 29.42
N THR A 271 -17.99 -3.25 30.04
CA THR A 271 -16.60 -3.67 30.30
C THR A 271 -16.44 -4.82 31.31
N GLN A 272 -17.53 -5.23 31.97
CA GLN A 272 -17.56 -6.35 32.92
C GLN A 272 -18.32 -7.55 32.35
N ASP A 273 -18.93 -7.41 31.18
CA ASP A 273 -19.68 -8.49 30.53
C ASP A 273 -18.69 -9.56 30.03
N PRO A 274 -18.87 -10.84 30.44
CA PRO A 274 -17.93 -11.90 30.10
C PRO A 274 -17.84 -12.18 28.59
N TYR A 275 -18.92 -11.97 27.84
CA TYR A 275 -18.92 -12.16 26.39
C TYR A 275 -18.16 -11.04 25.67
N ILE A 276 -18.36 -9.79 26.09
CA ILE A 276 -17.60 -8.64 25.57
C ILE A 276 -16.12 -8.82 25.85
N LEU A 277 -15.74 -9.22 27.07
CA LEU A 277 -14.34 -9.48 27.42
C LEU A 277 -13.74 -10.61 26.59
N SER A 278 -14.51 -11.67 26.29
CA SER A 278 -14.09 -12.77 25.43
C SER A 278 -13.80 -12.29 24.01
N HIS A 279 -14.68 -11.47 23.42
CA HIS A 279 -14.45 -10.88 22.09
C HIS A 279 -13.17 -10.04 22.05
N TYR A 280 -12.94 -9.17 23.05
CA TYR A 280 -11.69 -8.38 23.12
C TYR A 280 -10.46 -9.25 23.30
N GLY A 281 -10.57 -10.39 24.01
CA GLY A 281 -9.50 -11.39 24.10
C GLY A 281 -9.15 -11.99 22.73
N ASP A 282 -10.17 -12.40 21.95
CA ASP A 282 -9.99 -12.91 20.59
C ASP A 282 -9.38 -11.87 19.65
N PHE A 283 -9.87 -10.62 19.69
CA PHE A 283 -9.31 -9.51 18.90
C PHE A 283 -7.85 -9.27 19.24
N TRP A 284 -7.50 -9.29 20.51
CA TRP A 284 -6.13 -9.08 20.96
C TRP A 284 -5.19 -10.15 20.42
N VAL A 285 -5.56 -11.43 20.55
CA VAL A 285 -4.75 -12.55 20.04
C VAL A 285 -4.59 -12.47 18.53
N ALA A 286 -5.67 -12.17 17.79
CA ALA A 286 -5.65 -12.02 16.34
C ALA A 286 -4.71 -10.87 15.89
N LEU A 287 -4.78 -9.72 16.57
CA LEU A 287 -3.91 -8.57 16.26
C LEU A 287 -2.43 -8.87 16.58
N GLN A 288 -2.14 -9.44 17.77
CA GLN A 288 -0.75 -9.73 18.15
C GLN A 288 -0.10 -10.76 17.22
N SER A 289 -0.80 -11.86 16.91
CA SER A 289 -0.28 -12.88 15.99
C SER A 289 -0.05 -12.33 14.58
N THR A 290 -0.97 -11.51 14.08
CA THR A 290 -0.83 -10.87 12.78
C THR A 290 0.34 -9.89 12.75
N ARG A 291 0.49 -9.06 13.78
CA ARG A 291 1.58 -8.10 13.90
C ARG A 291 2.93 -8.78 13.83
N LEU A 292 3.15 -9.84 14.62
CA LEU A 292 4.40 -10.58 14.62
C LEU A 292 4.75 -11.15 13.23
N LEU A 293 3.75 -11.66 12.49
CA LEU A 293 3.96 -12.17 11.14
C LEU A 293 4.31 -11.04 10.15
N VAL A 294 3.65 -9.89 10.25
CA VAL A 294 3.89 -8.73 9.38
C VAL A 294 5.27 -8.12 9.65
N GLU A 295 5.66 -7.97 10.91
CA GLU A 295 6.97 -7.47 11.31
C GLU A 295 8.09 -8.42 10.85
N ARG A 296 7.92 -9.74 11.07
CA ARG A 296 8.86 -10.74 10.57
C ARG A 296 8.99 -10.70 9.04
N ALA A 297 7.90 -10.52 8.31
CA ALA A 297 7.93 -10.39 6.85
C ALA A 297 8.68 -9.11 6.41
N GLY A 298 8.57 -8.02 7.17
CA GLY A 298 9.35 -6.78 6.97
C GLY A 298 10.85 -7.02 7.10
N GLU A 299 11.28 -7.64 8.19
CA GLU A 299 12.70 -7.99 8.42
C GLU A 299 13.28 -8.85 7.29
N VAL A 300 12.51 -9.84 6.83
CA VAL A 300 12.93 -10.73 5.75
C VAL A 300 13.04 -9.97 4.42
N LEU A 301 12.12 -9.05 4.15
CA LEU A 301 12.20 -8.18 2.97
C LEU A 301 13.40 -7.24 3.04
N ASP A 302 13.69 -6.64 4.19
CA ASP A 302 14.85 -5.75 4.37
C ASP A 302 16.16 -6.50 4.15
N ALA A 303 16.27 -7.72 4.68
CA ALA A 303 17.43 -8.58 4.45
C ALA A 303 17.61 -8.95 2.97
N ALA A 304 16.50 -9.25 2.27
CA ALA A 304 16.52 -9.53 0.84
C ALA A 304 16.87 -8.28 0.01
N TRP A 305 16.31 -7.12 0.36
CA TRP A 305 16.59 -5.85 -0.31
C TRP A 305 18.05 -5.43 -0.18
N ALA A 306 18.65 -5.59 1.00
CA ALA A 306 20.05 -5.26 1.27
C ALA A 306 21.04 -6.05 0.42
N LYS A 307 20.67 -7.25 -0.06
CA LYS A 307 21.53 -8.06 -0.95
C LYS A 307 21.63 -7.53 -2.37
N GLY A 308 20.66 -6.72 -2.82
CA GLY A 308 20.67 -6.15 -4.17
C GLY A 308 20.83 -7.23 -5.25
N SER A 309 21.78 -7.05 -6.16
CA SER A 309 22.05 -8.00 -7.25
C SER A 309 22.61 -9.36 -6.80
N ALA A 310 23.04 -9.49 -5.54
CA ALA A 310 23.53 -10.75 -4.98
C ALA A 310 22.39 -11.62 -4.41
N LEU A 311 21.15 -11.14 -4.43
CA LEU A 311 19.99 -11.91 -3.96
C LEU A 311 19.80 -13.17 -4.82
N THR A 312 19.69 -14.33 -4.18
CA THR A 312 19.42 -15.61 -4.84
C THR A 312 17.91 -15.87 -5.01
N SER A 313 17.56 -16.78 -5.92
CA SER A 313 16.16 -17.21 -6.11
C SER A 313 15.59 -17.89 -4.86
N GLU A 314 16.41 -18.64 -4.10
CA GLU A 314 16.02 -19.30 -2.86
C GLU A 314 15.67 -18.28 -1.77
N GLU A 315 16.52 -17.27 -1.58
CA GLU A 315 16.28 -16.20 -0.61
C GLU A 315 15.05 -15.36 -0.97
N ARG A 316 14.86 -15.07 -2.26
CA ARG A 316 13.63 -14.46 -2.76
C ARG A 316 12.41 -15.34 -2.46
N GLY A 317 12.51 -16.65 -2.65
CA GLY A 317 11.47 -17.63 -2.31
C GLY A 317 11.12 -17.60 -0.82
N THR A 318 12.12 -17.55 0.05
CA THR A 318 11.94 -17.39 1.50
C THR A 318 11.16 -16.11 1.84
N ALA A 319 11.50 -14.99 1.20
CA ALA A 319 10.78 -13.73 1.38
C ALA A 319 9.33 -13.84 0.90
N ALA A 320 9.08 -14.52 -0.22
CA ALA A 320 7.73 -14.73 -0.75
C ALA A 320 6.84 -15.48 0.23
N ILE A 321 7.35 -16.54 0.85
CA ILE A 321 6.60 -17.33 1.84
C ILE A 321 6.28 -16.52 3.09
N ALA A 322 7.25 -15.80 3.64
CA ALA A 322 7.03 -14.96 4.82
C ALA A 322 5.95 -13.89 4.55
N ILE A 323 6.03 -13.21 3.41
CA ILE A 323 5.10 -12.15 3.03
C ILE A 323 3.72 -12.70 2.70
N ALA A 324 3.62 -13.83 1.97
CA ALA A 324 2.33 -14.48 1.70
C ALA A 324 1.64 -14.90 3.01
N THR A 325 2.40 -15.46 3.98
CA THR A 325 1.87 -15.84 5.29
C THR A 325 1.32 -14.64 6.04
N ALA A 326 2.07 -13.54 6.10
CA ALA A 326 1.65 -12.29 6.73
C ALA A 326 0.38 -11.71 6.07
N LYS A 327 0.32 -11.68 4.73
CA LYS A 327 -0.85 -11.18 4.00
C LYS A 327 -2.10 -12.01 4.24
N VAL A 328 -1.97 -13.36 4.24
CA VAL A 328 -3.11 -14.25 4.51
C VAL A 328 -3.64 -14.01 5.92
N ALA A 329 -2.76 -13.97 6.91
CA ALA A 329 -3.14 -13.71 8.31
C ALA A 329 -3.83 -12.34 8.46
N ALA A 330 -3.21 -11.27 7.92
CA ALA A 330 -3.74 -9.91 8.00
C ALA A 330 -5.10 -9.77 7.31
N SER A 331 -5.30 -10.42 6.16
CA SER A 331 -6.58 -10.40 5.45
C SER A 331 -7.69 -11.11 6.21
N ARG A 332 -7.43 -12.34 6.69
CA ARG A 332 -8.43 -13.15 7.41
C ARG A 332 -8.80 -12.55 8.75
N ASN A 333 -7.80 -12.30 9.59
CA ASN A 333 -8.00 -11.77 10.94
C ASN A 333 -8.58 -10.37 10.89
N GLY A 334 -8.14 -9.52 9.95
CA GLY A 334 -8.66 -8.18 9.78
C GLY A 334 -10.12 -8.14 9.34
N LEU A 335 -10.52 -8.94 8.34
CA LEU A 335 -11.93 -9.03 7.91
C LEU A 335 -12.83 -9.56 9.02
N GLU A 336 -12.40 -10.58 9.76
CA GLU A 336 -13.14 -11.13 10.87
C GLU A 336 -13.30 -10.09 11.98
N LEU A 337 -12.23 -9.43 12.40
CA LEU A 337 -12.25 -8.39 13.41
C LEU A 337 -13.17 -7.23 12.99
N CYS A 338 -13.03 -6.69 11.79
CA CYS A 338 -13.86 -5.59 11.29
C CYS A 338 -15.36 -5.97 11.19
N SER A 339 -15.70 -7.26 11.07
CA SER A 339 -17.08 -7.75 11.18
C SER A 339 -17.52 -7.85 12.63
N LYS A 340 -16.70 -8.40 13.51
CA LYS A 340 -17.06 -8.71 14.90
C LYS A 340 -17.05 -7.50 15.84
N VAL A 341 -16.45 -6.36 15.46
CA VAL A 341 -16.50 -5.15 16.29
C VAL A 341 -17.92 -4.68 16.59
N PHE A 342 -18.90 -5.00 15.75
CA PHE A 342 -20.31 -4.68 15.99
C PHE A 342 -20.94 -5.52 17.11
N GLU A 343 -20.38 -6.67 17.44
CA GLU A 343 -20.83 -7.51 18.56
C GLU A 343 -20.48 -6.91 19.91
N VAL A 344 -19.43 -6.10 19.98
CA VAL A 344 -19.02 -5.41 21.20
C VAL A 344 -19.57 -3.98 21.31
N THR A 345 -19.91 -3.35 20.16
CA THR A 345 -20.44 -1.97 20.12
C THR A 345 -21.96 -1.92 20.03
N GLY A 346 -22.58 -2.99 19.52
CA GLY A 346 -24.05 -3.14 19.42
C GLY A 346 -24.69 -2.34 18.28
N ALA A 347 -26.01 -2.48 18.17
CA ALA A 347 -26.78 -1.99 17.01
C ALA A 347 -26.66 -0.46 16.77
N ARG A 348 -26.47 0.35 17.82
CA ARG A 348 -26.34 1.81 17.66
C ARG A 348 -25.07 2.23 16.91
N ALA A 349 -24.02 1.42 16.99
CA ALA A 349 -22.77 1.68 16.24
C ALA A 349 -22.91 1.45 14.72
N THR A 350 -24.04 0.91 14.25
CA THR A 350 -24.36 0.81 12.82
C THR A 350 -24.86 2.13 12.23
N ASN A 351 -24.99 3.18 13.04
CA ASN A 351 -25.39 4.50 12.54
C ASN A 351 -24.30 5.07 11.61
N ALA A 352 -24.72 5.64 10.48
CA ALA A 352 -23.82 6.20 9.48
C ALA A 352 -22.88 7.29 10.02
N SER A 353 -23.28 8.02 11.09
CA SER A 353 -22.42 9.02 11.72
C SER A 353 -21.25 8.42 12.51
N VAL A 354 -21.35 7.15 12.95
CA VAL A 354 -20.26 6.42 13.61
C VAL A 354 -19.27 5.90 12.57
N ALA A 355 -19.78 5.50 11.40
CA ALA A 355 -19.02 5.04 10.24
C ALA A 355 -17.99 3.91 10.53
N LEU A 356 -18.26 3.07 11.54
CA LEU A 356 -17.38 1.96 11.92
C LEU A 356 -17.26 0.91 10.80
N ASP A 357 -18.28 0.82 9.93
CA ASP A 357 -18.34 -0.03 8.75
C ASP A 357 -17.27 0.32 7.70
N ARG A 358 -16.72 1.56 7.72
CA ARG A 358 -15.69 1.98 6.77
C ARG A 358 -14.44 1.10 6.84
N HIS A 359 -14.08 0.60 8.02
CA HIS A 359 -12.95 -0.31 8.20
C HIS A 359 -13.16 -1.62 7.43
N TRP A 360 -14.33 -2.24 7.58
CA TRP A 360 -14.68 -3.45 6.83
C TRP A 360 -14.76 -3.19 5.33
N ARG A 361 -15.42 -2.11 4.89
CA ARG A 361 -15.55 -1.75 3.47
C ARG A 361 -14.18 -1.51 2.83
N ASN A 362 -13.30 -0.80 3.50
CA ASN A 362 -11.96 -0.50 3.03
C ASN A 362 -11.10 -1.77 2.92
N LEU A 363 -11.08 -2.60 3.96
CA LEU A 363 -10.34 -3.86 3.95
C LEU A 363 -10.91 -4.82 2.91
N ARG A 364 -12.23 -4.97 2.83
CA ARG A 364 -12.88 -5.84 1.86
C ARG A 364 -12.60 -5.44 0.43
N THR A 365 -12.66 -4.16 0.11
CA THR A 365 -12.32 -3.65 -1.22
C THR A 365 -10.88 -4.03 -1.59
N GLN A 366 -9.94 -3.80 -0.70
CA GLN A 366 -8.52 -3.99 -0.99
C GLN A 366 -8.08 -5.45 -0.96
N SER A 367 -8.73 -6.30 -0.15
CA SER A 367 -8.46 -7.75 -0.10
C SER A 367 -8.83 -8.48 -1.40
N LEU A 368 -9.56 -7.83 -2.30
CA LEU A 368 -9.91 -8.35 -3.62
C LEU A 368 -8.90 -7.98 -4.72
N HIS A 369 -7.79 -7.32 -4.37
CA HIS A 369 -6.71 -7.00 -5.32
C HIS A 369 -6.17 -8.25 -6.04
N ASP A 370 -5.99 -9.33 -5.30
CA ASP A 370 -5.70 -10.67 -5.82
C ASP A 370 -6.35 -11.73 -4.91
N PRO A 371 -6.87 -12.83 -5.48
CA PRO A 371 -7.60 -13.83 -4.70
C PRO A 371 -6.70 -14.51 -3.66
N LEU A 372 -7.16 -14.52 -2.40
CA LEU A 372 -6.41 -15.09 -1.28
C LEU A 372 -6.18 -16.60 -1.42
N ASP A 373 -7.07 -17.28 -2.14
CA ASP A 373 -6.99 -18.73 -2.36
C ASP A 373 -5.72 -19.14 -3.11
N TYR A 374 -5.24 -18.31 -4.05
CA TYR A 374 -3.98 -18.57 -4.74
C TYR A 374 -2.76 -18.41 -3.81
N LYS A 375 -2.82 -17.49 -2.85
CA LYS A 375 -1.75 -17.38 -1.82
C LYS A 375 -1.75 -18.57 -0.88
N LEU A 376 -2.93 -19.07 -0.53
CA LEU A 376 -3.05 -20.31 0.25
C LEU A 376 -2.55 -21.52 -0.50
N HIS A 377 -2.80 -21.60 -1.81
CA HIS A 377 -2.26 -22.65 -2.66
C HIS A 377 -0.72 -22.59 -2.68
N GLU A 378 -0.12 -21.43 -2.91
CA GLU A 378 1.34 -21.23 -2.86
C GLU A 378 1.94 -21.66 -1.51
N LEU A 379 1.31 -21.29 -0.39
CA LEU A 379 1.73 -21.69 0.95
C LEU A 379 1.54 -23.19 1.20
N GLY A 380 0.49 -23.79 0.65
CA GLY A 380 0.24 -25.24 0.73
C GLY A 380 1.30 -26.04 -0.02
N GLU A 381 1.67 -25.61 -1.25
CA GLU A 381 2.76 -26.22 -2.03
C GLU A 381 4.09 -26.15 -1.28
N TRP A 382 4.38 -24.98 -0.66
CA TRP A 382 5.57 -24.85 0.15
C TRP A 382 5.56 -25.76 1.39
N ALA A 383 4.47 -25.75 2.14
CA ALA A 383 4.38 -26.47 3.41
C ALA A 383 4.38 -27.99 3.24
N LEU A 384 3.81 -28.49 2.13
CA LEU A 384 3.72 -29.93 1.85
C LEU A 384 4.89 -30.44 1.03
N ASN A 385 5.29 -29.70 -0.02
CA ASN A 385 6.22 -30.16 -1.04
C ASN A 385 7.58 -29.43 -1.01
N GLY A 386 7.71 -28.36 -0.21
CA GLY A 386 8.91 -27.53 -0.18
C GLY A 386 9.12 -26.68 -1.44
N THR A 387 8.10 -26.55 -2.30
CA THR A 387 8.18 -25.82 -3.57
C THR A 387 7.92 -24.32 -3.35
N PRO A 388 8.91 -23.43 -3.60
CA PRO A 388 8.71 -21.99 -3.44
C PRO A 388 7.83 -21.42 -4.57
N PRO A 389 7.11 -20.30 -4.32
CA PRO A 389 6.30 -19.64 -5.33
C PRO A 389 7.10 -19.17 -6.53
N ILE A 390 6.56 -19.42 -7.73
CA ILE A 390 7.14 -18.91 -8.99
C ILE A 390 6.90 -17.39 -9.05
N PRO A 391 7.94 -16.59 -9.35
CA PRO A 391 7.78 -15.13 -9.49
C PRO A 391 6.79 -14.74 -10.59
N THR A 392 5.82 -13.93 -10.21
CA THR A 392 4.85 -13.25 -11.09
C THR A 392 4.69 -11.80 -10.65
N PHE A 393 3.84 -11.00 -11.29
CA PHE A 393 3.50 -9.67 -10.78
C PHE A 393 2.64 -9.68 -9.49
N TYR A 394 2.22 -10.86 -9.03
CA TYR A 394 1.40 -11.06 -7.83
C TYR A 394 2.04 -11.99 -6.79
N SER A 395 3.20 -12.60 -7.13
CA SER A 395 3.87 -13.56 -6.25
C SER A 395 5.38 -13.41 -6.26
#